data_c1f7e5987a846ac054cd721aaf5a03d6
#
_entry.id   c1f7e5987a846ac054cd721aaf5a03d6
#
_cell.length_a   1.000
_cell.length_b   1.000
_cell.length_c   1.000
_cell.angle_alpha   90.00
_cell.angle_beta   90.00
_cell.angle_gamma   90.00
#
_symmetry.space_group_name_H-M   'P 1'
#
loop_
_entity.id
_entity.type
_entity.pdbx_description
1 polymer ?
#
loop_
_entity_poly.entity_id
_entity_poly.type
_entity_poly.pdbx_seq_one_letter_code
_entity_poly.pdbx_strand_id
1 'polypeptide(L)'
;TLGVYGPGDWITTAYSALRPVEIQCLTTVVVEQFHPEQAEIEQLLLRQIQNLEEIFQINRIRAADQRLLSLLAWIGRRFGHVSSRGYRLSLKDMNLTHKALADICGLTRVTVTKMLNRYKGDGVLQQISKEDLFISSLALKAIVA
;
A
#
# COMPACT_ATOMS: atom_id res chain seq x y z
N THR A 1 1.08 -10.60 -2.02
CA THR A 1 0.55 -9.94 -0.81
C THR A 1 -0.96 -9.87 -0.90
N LEU A 2 -1.65 -10.26 0.15
CA LEU A 2 -3.13 -10.23 0.24
C LEU A 2 -3.65 -8.89 0.75
N GLY A 3 -2.88 -8.19 1.58
CA GLY A 3 -3.27 -6.89 2.12
C GLY A 3 -2.13 -6.21 2.85
N VAL A 4 -2.31 -4.92 3.11
CA VAL A 4 -1.47 -4.11 3.99
C VAL A 4 -2.41 -3.43 4.97
N TYR A 5 -2.08 -3.53 6.25
CA TYR A 5 -2.94 -3.13 7.36
C TYR A 5 -2.23 -2.10 8.23
N GLY A 6 -3.00 -1.25 8.86
CA GLY A 6 -2.52 -0.20 9.75
C GLY A 6 -3.37 -0.05 11.01
N PRO A 7 -3.14 1.01 11.80
CA PRO A 7 -3.90 1.25 13.02
C PRO A 7 -5.41 1.26 12.78
N GLY A 8 -6.16 0.53 13.60
CA GLY A 8 -7.61 0.39 13.50
C GLY A 8 -8.10 -0.62 12.47
N ASP A 9 -7.19 -1.26 11.74
CA ASP A 9 -7.56 -2.37 10.86
C ASP A 9 -7.69 -3.68 11.65
N TRP A 10 -8.59 -4.52 11.18
CA TRP A 10 -8.82 -5.84 11.72
C TRP A 10 -8.29 -6.90 10.76
N ILE A 11 -7.63 -7.92 11.30
CA ILE A 11 -7.06 -9.00 10.52
C ILE A 11 -7.56 -10.33 11.10
N THR A 12 -8.08 -11.19 10.25
CA THR A 12 -8.39 -12.57 10.60
C THR A 12 -7.91 -13.53 9.52
N THR A 13 -7.41 -14.66 9.94
CA THR A 13 -7.09 -15.80 9.08
C THR A 13 -8.15 -16.90 9.15
N ALA A 14 -9.15 -16.74 10.01
CA ALA A 14 -10.17 -17.76 10.27
C ALA A 14 -10.95 -18.13 9.01
N TYR A 15 -11.22 -17.17 8.14
CA TYR A 15 -11.98 -17.37 6.91
C TYR A 15 -11.12 -17.51 5.66
N SER A 16 -9.78 -17.59 5.81
CA SER A 16 -8.89 -17.76 4.67
C SER A 16 -8.86 -19.21 4.21
N ALA A 17 -9.04 -19.42 2.91
CA ALA A 17 -8.84 -20.70 2.25
C ALA A 17 -7.35 -21.01 1.98
N LEU A 18 -6.49 -19.98 2.09
CA LEU A 18 -5.06 -20.11 1.83
C LEU A 18 -4.33 -20.67 3.04
N ARG A 19 -3.41 -21.59 2.81
CA ARG A 19 -2.50 -22.15 3.81
C ARG A 19 -1.13 -22.38 3.16
N PRO A 20 -0.01 -21.96 3.77
CA PRO A 20 0.05 -21.14 4.99
C PRO A 20 -0.30 -19.67 4.72
N VAL A 21 -0.74 -18.95 5.75
CA VAL A 21 -0.85 -17.49 5.75
C VAL A 21 0.22 -16.94 6.69
N GLU A 22 1.01 -16.00 6.20
CA GLU A 22 2.03 -15.30 6.98
C GLU A 22 1.61 -13.85 7.18
N ILE A 23 1.74 -13.34 8.38
CA ILE A 23 1.54 -11.94 8.75
C ILE A 23 2.90 -11.37 9.15
N GLN A 24 3.39 -10.41 8.38
CA GLN A 24 4.65 -9.74 8.62
C GLN A 24 4.43 -8.31 9.11
N CYS A 25 4.97 -7.97 10.28
CA CYS A 25 5.01 -6.60 10.77
C CYS A 25 6.11 -5.82 10.04
N LEU A 26 5.75 -4.73 9.38
CA LEU A 26 6.71 -3.82 8.76
C LEU A 26 7.33 -2.86 9.77
N THR A 27 6.57 -2.48 10.80
CA THR A 27 6.99 -1.60 11.88
C THR A 27 6.69 -2.26 13.23
N THR A 28 7.14 -1.67 14.33
CA THR A 28 6.69 -2.06 15.66
C THR A 28 5.21 -1.72 15.81
N VAL A 29 4.40 -2.71 16.14
CA VAL A 29 2.94 -2.57 16.29
C VAL A 29 2.49 -3.18 17.61
N VAL A 30 1.42 -2.65 18.16
CA VAL A 30 0.68 -3.24 19.26
C VAL A 30 -0.59 -3.83 18.67
N VAL A 31 -0.83 -5.09 18.95
CA VAL A 31 -2.03 -5.81 18.51
C VAL A 31 -2.83 -6.26 19.73
N GLU A 32 -4.12 -6.16 19.62
CA GLU A 32 -5.07 -6.65 20.62
C GLU A 32 -5.87 -7.81 20.06
N GLN A 33 -6.15 -8.80 20.89
CA GLN A 33 -7.14 -9.81 20.55
C GLN A 33 -8.52 -9.20 20.68
N PHE A 34 -9.25 -9.19 19.60
CA PHE A 34 -10.57 -8.60 19.51
C PHE A 34 -11.63 -9.70 19.28
N HIS A 35 -12.72 -9.62 20.02
CA HIS A 35 -13.85 -10.53 19.90
C HIS A 35 -15.08 -9.70 19.48
N PRO A 36 -15.32 -9.58 18.16
CA PRO A 36 -16.44 -8.77 17.67
C PRO A 36 -17.79 -9.42 18.03
N GLU A 37 -18.77 -8.59 18.28
CA GLU A 37 -20.15 -9.03 18.32
C GLU A 37 -20.65 -9.41 16.92
N GLN A 38 -21.73 -10.22 16.88
CA GLN A 38 -22.26 -10.72 15.60
C GLN A 38 -22.58 -9.58 14.61
N ALA A 39 -23.11 -8.46 15.09
CA ALA A 39 -23.43 -7.30 14.25
C ALA A 39 -22.19 -6.57 13.69
N GLU A 40 -21.06 -6.69 14.34
CA GLU A 40 -19.79 -6.07 13.91
C GLU A 40 -19.06 -6.92 12.87
N ILE A 41 -19.22 -8.25 12.93
CA ILE A 41 -18.52 -9.20 12.05
C ILE A 41 -18.78 -8.86 10.58
N GLU A 42 -20.02 -8.56 10.21
CA GLU A 42 -20.38 -8.23 8.82
C GLU A 42 -19.60 -7.00 8.32
N GLN A 43 -19.57 -5.93 9.09
CA GLN A 43 -18.86 -4.71 8.72
C GLN A 43 -17.33 -4.94 8.63
N LEU A 44 -16.77 -5.75 9.53
CA LEU A 44 -15.35 -6.08 9.53
C LEU A 44 -14.97 -6.91 8.32
N LEU A 45 -15.80 -7.89 7.95
CA LEU A 45 -15.61 -8.69 6.74
C LEU A 45 -15.74 -7.86 5.47
N LEU A 46 -16.70 -6.95 5.39
CA LEU A 46 -16.83 -6.04 4.25
C LEU A 46 -15.59 -5.17 4.07
N ARG A 47 -15.06 -4.60 5.15
CA ARG A 47 -13.80 -3.83 5.09
C ARG A 47 -12.62 -4.70 4.63
N GLN A 48 -12.54 -5.94 5.10
CA GLN A 48 -11.48 -6.86 4.69
C GLN A 48 -11.60 -7.20 3.20
N ILE A 49 -12.81 -7.44 2.69
CA ILE A 49 -13.06 -7.67 1.26
C ILE A 49 -12.64 -6.45 0.45
N GLN A 50 -13.04 -5.25 0.84
CA GLN A 50 -12.66 -4.01 0.14
C GLN A 50 -11.14 -3.84 0.07
N ASN A 51 -10.42 -4.09 1.17
CA ASN A 51 -8.95 -4.05 1.17
C ASN A 51 -8.33 -5.06 0.20
N LEU A 52 -8.86 -6.27 0.16
CA LEU A 52 -8.42 -7.31 -0.78
C LEU A 52 -8.68 -6.89 -2.23
N GLU A 53 -9.86 -6.34 -2.52
CA GLU A 53 -10.23 -5.88 -3.86
C GLU A 53 -9.33 -4.76 -4.35
N GLU A 54 -9.00 -3.78 -3.50
CA GLU A 54 -8.10 -2.68 -3.86
C GLU A 54 -6.70 -3.19 -4.22
N ILE A 55 -6.12 -4.07 -3.41
CA ILE A 55 -4.81 -4.69 -3.70
C ILE A 55 -4.89 -5.58 -4.94
N PHE A 56 -5.98 -6.33 -5.10
CA PHE A 56 -6.18 -7.17 -6.26
C PHE A 56 -6.25 -6.34 -7.55
N GLN A 57 -6.99 -5.24 -7.56
CA GLN A 57 -7.08 -4.33 -8.70
C GLN A 57 -5.70 -3.76 -9.07
N ILE A 58 -4.93 -3.31 -8.08
CA ILE A 58 -3.57 -2.80 -8.31
C ILE A 58 -2.70 -3.88 -8.95
N ASN A 59 -2.74 -5.11 -8.42
CA ASN A 59 -1.90 -6.21 -8.92
C ASN A 59 -2.32 -6.70 -10.31
N ARG A 60 -3.53 -6.43 -10.76
CA ARG A 60 -3.99 -6.72 -12.14
C ARG A 60 -3.51 -5.72 -13.18
N ILE A 61 -2.98 -4.56 -12.78
CA ILE A 61 -2.42 -3.59 -13.73
C ILE A 61 -1.21 -4.25 -14.43
N ARG A 62 -1.30 -4.40 -15.74
CA ARG A 62 -0.26 -5.08 -16.54
C ARG A 62 1.03 -4.29 -16.59
N ALA A 63 0.94 -2.98 -16.83
CA ALA A 63 2.09 -2.09 -16.87
C ALA A 63 2.72 -1.96 -15.47
N ALA A 64 3.94 -2.45 -15.32
CA ALA A 64 4.61 -2.53 -14.03
C ALA A 64 4.84 -1.16 -13.38
N ASP A 65 5.06 -0.13 -14.20
CA ASP A 65 5.20 1.26 -13.74
C ASP A 65 3.87 1.81 -13.21
N GLN A 66 2.78 1.68 -13.95
CA GLN A 66 1.46 2.08 -13.47
C GLN A 66 1.05 1.33 -12.19
N ARG A 67 1.37 0.04 -12.12
CA ARG A 67 1.10 -0.79 -10.93
C ARG A 67 1.83 -0.26 -9.69
N LEU A 68 3.13 0.02 -9.81
CA LEU A 68 3.91 0.58 -8.69
C LEU A 68 3.40 1.95 -8.28
N LEU A 69 3.09 2.83 -9.23
CA LEU A 69 2.57 4.15 -8.93
C LEU A 69 1.19 4.09 -8.27
N SER A 70 0.31 3.21 -8.75
CA SER A 70 -1.01 2.98 -8.15
C SER A 70 -0.89 2.45 -6.72
N LEU A 71 0.08 1.55 -6.45
CA LEU A 71 0.37 1.11 -5.08
C LEU A 71 0.83 2.26 -4.19
N LEU A 72 1.77 3.07 -4.65
CA LEU A 72 2.26 4.20 -3.88
C LEU A 72 1.16 5.21 -3.58
N ALA A 73 0.29 5.49 -4.54
CA ALA A 73 -0.88 6.34 -4.36
C ALA A 73 -1.87 5.78 -3.36
N TRP A 74 -2.11 4.47 -3.43
CA TRP A 74 -2.98 3.76 -2.49
C TRP A 74 -2.42 3.81 -1.06
N ILE A 75 -1.13 3.52 -0.88
CA ILE A 75 -0.44 3.64 0.41
C ILE A 75 -0.52 5.08 0.93
N GLY A 76 -0.28 6.07 0.04
CA GLY A 76 -0.33 7.48 0.39
C GLY A 76 -1.69 7.94 0.87
N ARG A 77 -2.75 7.49 0.21
CA ARG A 77 -4.13 7.79 0.58
C ARG A 77 -4.52 7.15 1.92
N ARG A 78 -4.03 5.94 2.17
CA ARG A 78 -4.45 5.15 3.33
C ARG A 78 -3.62 5.40 4.58
N PHE A 79 -2.31 5.57 4.44
CA PHE A 79 -1.36 5.64 5.55
C PHE A 79 -0.51 6.91 5.56
N GLY A 80 -0.55 7.70 4.49
CA GLY A 80 0.22 8.94 4.36
C GLY A 80 -0.54 10.16 4.84
N HIS A 81 0.08 11.32 4.63
CA HIS A 81 -0.57 12.61 4.85
C HIS A 81 -1.23 13.08 3.56
N VAL A 82 -2.56 13.20 3.61
CA VAL A 82 -3.37 13.63 2.47
C VAL A 82 -3.49 15.16 2.46
N SER A 83 -3.29 15.77 1.30
CA SER A 83 -3.51 17.19 1.06
C SER A 83 -4.27 17.40 -0.25
N SER A 84 -4.74 18.63 -0.48
CA SER A 84 -5.41 18.99 -1.75
C SER A 84 -4.50 18.83 -2.98
N ARG A 85 -3.18 18.83 -2.79
CA ARG A 85 -2.18 18.73 -3.87
C ARG A 85 -1.68 17.31 -4.10
N GLY A 86 -1.90 16.38 -3.16
CA GLY A 86 -1.43 15.01 -3.27
C GLY A 86 -1.15 14.36 -1.92
N TYR A 87 -0.32 13.33 -1.94
CA TYR A 87 -0.01 12.49 -0.79
C TYR A 87 1.47 12.59 -0.43
N ARG A 88 1.75 12.75 0.87
CA ARG A 88 3.10 12.64 1.42
C ARG A 88 3.26 11.28 2.08
N LEU A 89 4.34 10.59 1.74
CA LEU A 89 4.71 9.27 2.23
C LEU A 89 6.08 9.31 2.89
N SER A 90 6.20 8.84 4.11
CA SER A 90 7.50 8.51 4.71
C SER A 90 7.77 7.02 4.52
N LEU A 91 8.61 6.68 3.56
CA LEU A 91 8.99 5.29 3.31
C LEU A 91 9.76 4.69 4.49
N LYS A 92 10.51 5.52 5.23
CA LYS A 92 11.27 5.09 6.40
C LYS A 92 10.37 4.79 7.57
N ASP A 93 9.47 5.72 7.95
CA ASP A 93 8.59 5.52 9.10
C ASP A 93 7.67 4.31 8.91
N MET A 94 7.30 4.04 7.66
CA MET A 94 6.52 2.86 7.27
C MET A 94 7.38 1.61 7.04
N ASN A 95 8.71 1.73 7.15
CA ASN A 95 9.66 0.68 6.78
C ASN A 95 9.40 0.03 5.41
N LEU A 96 8.91 0.85 4.47
CA LEU A 96 8.62 0.43 3.10
C LEU A 96 9.89 0.44 2.25
N THR A 97 10.66 -0.61 2.38
CA THR A 97 11.86 -0.83 1.56
C THR A 97 11.48 -1.10 0.10
N HIS A 98 12.43 -0.90 -0.83
CA HIS A 98 12.20 -1.28 -2.23
C HIS A 98 11.89 -2.78 -2.40
N LYS A 99 12.37 -3.61 -1.46
CA LYS A 99 12.03 -5.03 -1.42
C LYS A 99 10.56 -5.22 -1.01
N ALA A 100 10.12 -4.57 0.06
CA ALA A 100 8.73 -4.66 0.51
C ALA A 100 7.75 -4.20 -0.58
N LEU A 101 8.04 -3.06 -1.25
CA LEU A 101 7.25 -2.60 -2.39
C LEU A 101 7.22 -3.61 -3.54
N ALA A 102 8.37 -4.25 -3.82
CA ALA A 102 8.46 -5.28 -4.84
C ALA A 102 7.62 -6.51 -4.50
N ASP A 103 7.67 -6.96 -3.25
CA ASP A 103 6.91 -8.12 -2.75
C ASP A 103 5.39 -7.85 -2.79
N ILE A 104 4.96 -6.61 -2.52
CA ILE A 104 3.55 -6.22 -2.60
C ILE A 104 3.05 -6.19 -4.05
N CYS A 105 3.84 -5.62 -4.98
CA CYS A 105 3.48 -5.45 -6.38
C CYS A 105 3.75 -6.67 -7.27
N GLY A 106 4.39 -7.72 -6.77
CA GLY A 106 4.86 -8.82 -7.61
C GLY A 106 5.93 -8.37 -8.62
N LEU A 107 6.85 -7.51 -8.19
CA LEU A 107 7.97 -7.00 -8.98
C LEU A 107 9.30 -7.43 -8.37
N THR A 108 10.42 -7.15 -9.09
CA THR A 108 11.75 -7.31 -8.49
C THR A 108 12.19 -6.01 -7.81
N ARG A 109 13.03 -6.11 -6.76
CA ARG A 109 13.63 -4.96 -6.08
C ARG A 109 14.33 -4.02 -7.07
N VAL A 110 15.05 -4.60 -8.05
CA VAL A 110 15.77 -3.84 -9.08
C VAL A 110 14.81 -3.03 -9.94
N THR A 111 13.71 -3.63 -10.35
CA THR A 111 12.64 -2.98 -11.12
C THR A 111 12.06 -1.80 -10.35
N VAL A 112 11.70 -2.01 -9.07
CA VAL A 112 11.17 -0.94 -8.20
C VAL A 112 12.18 0.21 -8.08
N THR A 113 13.45 -0.10 -7.83
CA THR A 113 14.50 0.93 -7.72
C THR A 113 14.62 1.78 -8.99
N LYS A 114 14.66 1.13 -10.16
CA LYS A 114 14.73 1.83 -11.46
C LYS A 114 13.52 2.72 -11.70
N MET A 115 12.32 2.22 -11.38
CA MET A 115 11.07 2.97 -11.56
C MET A 115 10.98 4.17 -10.63
N LEU A 116 11.32 4.01 -9.36
CA LEU A 116 11.33 5.13 -8.40
C LEU A 116 12.30 6.24 -8.81
N ASN A 117 13.50 5.86 -9.30
CA ASN A 117 14.46 6.84 -9.80
C ASN A 117 13.94 7.55 -11.06
N ARG A 118 13.30 6.84 -11.98
CA ARG A 118 12.66 7.44 -13.15
C ARG A 118 11.57 8.41 -12.74
N TYR A 119 10.65 8.03 -11.86
CA TYR A 119 9.58 8.91 -11.40
C TYR A 119 10.07 10.17 -10.70
N LYS A 120 11.21 10.08 -9.99
CA LYS A 120 11.89 11.26 -9.42
C LYS A 120 12.45 12.15 -10.52
N GLY A 121 13.07 11.57 -11.54
CA GLY A 121 13.61 12.30 -12.70
C GLY A 121 12.52 13.01 -13.50
N ASP A 122 11.37 12.35 -13.68
CA ASP A 122 10.23 12.86 -14.44
C ASP A 122 9.34 13.82 -13.61
N GLY A 123 9.67 14.07 -12.33
CA GLY A 123 8.90 14.95 -11.45
C GLY A 123 7.55 14.39 -10.98
N VAL A 124 7.26 13.12 -11.27
CA VAL A 124 6.04 12.41 -10.81
C VAL A 124 6.08 12.21 -9.30
N LEU A 125 7.24 11.83 -8.79
CA LEU A 125 7.57 11.77 -7.37
C LEU A 125 8.52 12.90 -7.02
N GLN A 126 8.14 13.71 -6.04
CA GLN A 126 9.02 14.74 -5.50
C GLN A 126 9.61 14.25 -4.19
N GLN A 127 10.93 14.28 -4.09
CA GLN A 127 11.62 13.99 -2.84
C GLN A 127 11.63 15.25 -1.98
N ILE A 128 10.83 15.25 -0.90
CA ILE A 128 10.75 16.39 0.02
C ILE A 128 11.92 16.37 1.00
N SER A 129 12.26 15.18 1.48
CA SER A 129 13.42 14.93 2.35
C SER A 129 14.11 13.65 1.90
N LYS A 130 15.19 13.28 2.59
CA LYS A 130 15.90 12.02 2.30
C LYS A 130 15.00 10.79 2.40
N GLU A 131 13.89 10.89 3.13
CA GLU A 131 13.03 9.79 3.54
C GLU A 131 11.57 9.96 3.09
N ASP A 132 11.17 11.18 2.70
CA ASP A 132 9.80 11.52 2.35
C ASP A 132 9.63 11.73 0.85
N LEU A 133 8.59 11.11 0.32
CA LEU A 133 8.14 11.27 -1.05
C LEU A 133 6.80 12.01 -1.08
N PHE A 134 6.63 12.87 -2.07
CA PHE A 134 5.35 13.49 -2.38
C PHE A 134 4.89 13.03 -3.75
N ILE A 135 3.65 12.61 -3.82
CA ILE A 135 2.97 12.19 -5.05
C ILE A 135 1.91 13.23 -5.38
N SER A 136 2.10 13.95 -6.48
CA SER A 136 1.12 14.94 -6.93
C SER A 136 -0.16 14.26 -7.43
N SER A 137 -1.32 14.80 -7.02
CA SER A 137 -2.62 14.35 -7.55
C SER A 137 -2.78 14.60 -9.05
N LEU A 138 -2.11 15.63 -9.59
CA LEU A 138 -2.08 15.90 -11.03
C LEU A 138 -1.29 14.85 -11.80
N ALA A 139 -0.12 14.45 -11.27
CA ALA A 139 0.70 13.40 -11.88
C ALA A 139 -0.02 12.05 -11.89
N LEU A 140 -0.78 11.73 -10.84
CA LEU A 140 -1.59 10.52 -10.78
C LEU A 140 -2.69 10.50 -11.84
N LYS A 141 -3.41 11.60 -12.00
CA LYS A 141 -4.47 11.70 -13.02
C LYS A 141 -3.93 11.52 -14.45
N ALA A 142 -2.74 12.03 -14.72
CA ALA A 142 -2.11 11.95 -16.05
C ALA A 142 -1.64 10.53 -16.41
N ILE A 143 -1.43 9.64 -15.42
CA ILE A 143 -0.87 8.30 -15.63
C ILE A 143 -1.96 7.21 -15.53
N VAL A 144 -3.01 7.46 -14.77
CA VAL A 144 -4.14 6.52 -14.57
C VAL A 144 -5.26 6.75 -15.58
N ALA A 145 -5.23 7.87 -16.31
CA ALA A 145 -6.13 8.11 -17.45
C ALA A 145 -5.66 7.39 -18.71
#